data_d653a4bb97c4a2bf7ba5ccaabeb42ca2
#
_entry.id   d653a4bb97c4a2bf7ba5ccaabeb42ca2
#
_cell.length_a   1.000
_cell.length_b   1.000
_cell.length_c   1.000
_cell.angle_alpha   90.00
_cell.angle_beta   90.00
_cell.angle_gamma   90.00
#
_symmetry.space_group_name_H-M   'P 1'
#
loop_
_entity.id
_entity.type
_entity.pdbx_description
1 polymer ?
#
loop_
_entity_poly.entity_id
_entity_poly.type
_entity_poly.pdbx_seq_one_letter_code
_entity_poly.pdbx_strand_id
1 'polypeptide(L)'
;MSNSFQNISGDDTNRDRDALLKFMQDAECLESLSKWTNEFNLFDVLKISQTEIRHSNLLSWLLNPNESHGLGDSVLYGVIVKLSRDVDKQTSLRFLSSDLYSMNVYREWNHIDILLVSHQCKLVLVIENKVSSHEHDSNNTEESQLVTYKRKINSQYENYSKIFVYLTPDGERPTDEEWITLNYTDVVGVLENVYQSRYNSIGKDESLLIKNYINTIKKNIIMDQELVNLCNSIYNKHRRALDLIFENREDVISQASNNCKSILSRTPGVILDESSKSKVYVKFRTEGLNDAFVGIDAQYYYYQFEIREDHITVMLEYHKNKEEELDEDILSRMLEFKKKFPKNRDFPKKDWVWFSAWTERTDNIFNEGWMQDMIDKILKKDGSESLIADK
;
A
#
# COMPACT_ATOMS: atom_id res chain seq x y z
N MET A 1 -45.32 -12.41 2.84
CA MET A 1 -45.58 -12.78 4.24
C MET A 1 -44.54 -12.10 5.11
N SER A 2 -45.09 -11.28 5.97
CA SER A 2 -44.60 -10.65 7.20
C SER A 2 -43.24 -9.94 7.21
N ASN A 3 -43.37 -8.61 7.05
CA ASN A 3 -42.44 -7.61 7.56
C ASN A 3 -42.23 -7.78 9.07
N SER A 4 -41.04 -8.09 9.50
CA SER A 4 -40.59 -7.87 10.87
C SER A 4 -39.83 -6.54 10.94
N PHE A 5 -40.57 -5.43 10.94
CA PHE A 5 -40.05 -4.17 11.52
C PHE A 5 -40.01 -4.40 13.04
N GLN A 6 -38.81 -4.65 13.59
CA GLN A 6 -38.62 -4.56 15.03
C GLN A 6 -38.87 -3.11 15.46
N ASN A 7 -39.83 -2.92 16.38
CA ASN A 7 -40.05 -1.68 17.11
C ASN A 7 -38.77 -1.32 17.87
N ILE A 8 -37.98 -0.37 17.35
CA ILE A 8 -36.92 0.30 18.11
C ILE A 8 -37.67 1.13 19.17
N SER A 9 -37.51 0.80 20.45
CA SER A 9 -38.16 1.50 21.52
C SER A 9 -37.64 2.95 21.53
N GLY A 10 -38.51 3.95 21.78
CA GLY A 10 -38.16 5.37 21.81
C GLY A 10 -37.04 5.73 22.83
N ASP A 11 -36.73 4.83 23.76
CA ASP A 11 -35.69 4.94 24.77
C ASP A 11 -34.29 4.69 24.17
N ASP A 12 -34.15 3.75 23.22
CA ASP A 12 -32.87 3.49 22.53
C ASP A 12 -32.48 4.65 21.61
N THR A 13 -33.45 5.24 20.90
CA THR A 13 -33.18 6.41 20.03
C THR A 13 -32.73 7.63 20.84
N ASN A 14 -33.23 7.84 22.03
CA ASN A 14 -32.77 8.96 22.89
C ASN A 14 -31.38 8.69 23.44
N ARG A 15 -31.03 7.47 23.84
CA ARG A 15 -29.68 7.09 24.28
C ARG A 15 -28.64 7.28 23.19
N ASP A 16 -28.98 6.95 21.95
CA ASP A 16 -28.11 7.11 20.79
C ASP A 16 -27.85 8.61 20.50
N ARG A 17 -28.89 9.45 20.57
CA ARG A 17 -28.77 10.90 20.43
C ARG A 17 -27.91 11.51 21.55
N ASP A 18 -28.10 11.09 22.78
CA ASP A 18 -27.32 11.55 23.93
C ASP A 18 -25.84 11.13 23.81
N ALA A 19 -25.57 9.92 23.31
CA ALA A 19 -24.21 9.46 23.08
C ALA A 19 -23.51 10.28 22.00
N LEU A 20 -24.19 10.56 20.88
CA LEU A 20 -23.65 11.43 19.81
C LEU A 20 -23.44 12.85 20.30
N LEU A 21 -24.38 13.41 21.07
CA LEU A 21 -24.25 14.76 21.63
C LEU A 21 -23.04 14.86 22.57
N LYS A 22 -22.87 13.89 23.46
CA LYS A 22 -21.68 13.81 24.34
C LYS A 22 -20.38 13.76 23.55
N PHE A 23 -20.34 12.96 22.49
CA PHE A 23 -19.14 12.88 21.63
C PHE A 23 -18.86 14.22 20.95
N MET A 24 -19.89 14.87 20.40
CA MET A 24 -19.75 16.21 19.77
C MET A 24 -19.28 17.29 20.75
N GLN A 25 -19.75 17.22 22.01
CA GLN A 25 -19.32 18.16 23.06
C GLN A 25 -17.89 17.95 23.54
N ASP A 26 -17.36 16.72 23.39
CA ASP A 26 -16.01 16.32 23.78
C ASP A 26 -15.08 16.13 22.56
N ALA A 27 -15.43 16.72 21.43
CA ALA A 27 -14.63 16.56 20.19
C ALA A 27 -13.18 17.05 20.34
N GLU A 28 -12.87 17.88 21.35
CA GLU A 28 -11.51 18.28 21.73
C GLU A 28 -10.62 17.05 22.06
N CYS A 29 -11.18 15.91 22.47
CA CYS A 29 -10.40 14.69 22.67
C CYS A 29 -9.69 14.22 21.39
N LEU A 30 -10.21 14.57 20.20
CA LEU A 30 -9.58 14.28 18.91
C LEU A 30 -8.36 15.15 18.62
N GLU A 31 -8.23 16.33 19.26
CA GLU A 31 -7.05 17.20 19.12
C GLU A 31 -5.79 16.50 19.61
N SER A 32 -5.94 15.61 20.60
CA SER A 32 -4.85 14.78 21.08
C SER A 32 -4.25 13.86 20.01
N LEU A 33 -5.01 13.55 18.94
CA LEU A 33 -4.53 12.78 17.78
C LEU A 33 -3.76 13.64 16.76
N SER A 34 -3.79 14.97 16.88
CA SER A 34 -3.20 15.90 15.90
C SER A 34 -1.71 15.66 15.65
N LYS A 35 -0.97 15.24 16.68
CA LYS A 35 0.46 14.89 16.55
C LYS A 35 0.75 13.72 15.60
N TRP A 36 -0.25 12.85 15.32
CA TRP A 36 -0.12 11.74 14.37
C TRP A 36 -0.76 12.04 13.01
N THR A 37 -1.65 13.05 12.91
CA THR A 37 -2.42 13.31 11.69
C THR A 37 -1.94 14.55 10.93
N ASN A 38 -1.37 15.56 11.60
CA ASN A 38 -1.09 16.87 11.02
C ASN A 38 0.40 17.22 10.91
N GLU A 39 1.34 16.35 11.34
CA GLU A 39 2.77 16.63 11.16
C GLU A 39 3.17 16.42 9.70
N PHE A 40 3.89 17.41 9.16
CA PHE A 40 4.55 17.27 7.86
C PHE A 40 5.54 16.09 7.92
N ASN A 41 5.38 15.15 7.00
CA ASN A 41 6.33 14.06 6.82
C ASN A 41 6.67 13.89 5.35
N LEU A 42 7.96 13.99 5.03
CA LEU A 42 8.47 13.89 3.67
C LEU A 42 8.14 12.54 3.01
N PHE A 43 8.16 11.44 3.78
CA PHE A 43 7.89 10.09 3.28
C PHE A 43 6.43 9.90 2.89
N ASP A 44 5.50 10.53 3.65
CA ASP A 44 4.07 10.52 3.33
C ASP A 44 3.80 11.34 2.05
N VAL A 45 4.43 12.52 1.93
CA VAL A 45 4.31 13.38 0.73
C VAL A 45 4.81 12.66 -0.51
N LEU A 46 5.91 11.91 -0.41
CA LEU A 46 6.49 11.14 -1.52
C LEU A 46 5.82 9.77 -1.73
N LYS A 47 4.85 9.39 -0.86
CA LYS A 47 4.18 8.07 -0.90
C LYS A 47 5.15 6.88 -0.84
N ILE A 48 6.21 6.99 -0.02
CA ILE A 48 7.26 5.97 0.10
C ILE A 48 7.37 5.38 1.51
N SER A 49 6.44 5.73 2.39
CA SER A 49 6.45 5.36 3.82
C SER A 49 6.33 3.86 4.10
N GLN A 50 5.93 3.05 3.12
CA GLN A 50 5.83 1.59 3.22
C GLN A 50 6.69 0.84 2.19
N THR A 51 7.54 1.55 1.46
CA THR A 51 8.36 0.96 0.38
C THR A 51 9.68 0.43 0.93
N GLU A 52 9.84 -0.89 1.03
CA GLU A 52 10.97 -1.62 1.63
C GLU A 52 12.34 -1.14 1.11
N ILE A 53 12.50 -1.04 -0.20
CA ILE A 53 13.75 -0.56 -0.81
C ILE A 53 14.11 0.88 -0.38
N ARG A 54 13.12 1.72 -0.05
CA ARG A 54 13.38 3.09 0.42
C ARG A 54 13.85 3.11 1.88
N HIS A 55 13.32 2.21 2.70
CA HIS A 55 13.80 2.01 4.05
C HIS A 55 15.24 1.46 4.04
N SER A 56 15.53 0.46 3.21
CA SER A 56 16.90 -0.07 3.03
C SER A 56 17.87 1.02 2.56
N ASN A 57 17.42 1.96 1.70
CA ASN A 57 18.21 3.12 1.27
C ASN A 57 18.63 4.00 2.45
N LEU A 58 17.65 4.35 3.27
CA LEU A 58 17.89 5.29 4.36
C LEU A 58 18.64 4.63 5.51
N LEU A 59 18.35 3.37 5.81
CA LEU A 59 19.13 2.59 6.77
C LEU A 59 20.59 2.45 6.34
N SER A 60 20.85 2.17 5.06
CA SER A 60 22.23 2.12 4.52
C SER A 60 22.97 3.43 4.69
N TRP A 61 22.31 4.57 4.42
CA TRP A 61 22.87 5.90 4.65
C TRP A 61 23.16 6.13 6.12
N LEU A 62 22.23 5.82 7.02
CA LEU A 62 22.39 5.99 8.47
C LEU A 62 23.46 5.06 9.08
N LEU A 63 23.62 3.86 8.53
CA LEU A 63 24.59 2.86 9.00
C LEU A 63 25.99 3.09 8.44
N ASN A 64 26.17 3.99 7.47
CA ASN A 64 27.47 4.28 6.89
C ASN A 64 28.19 5.41 7.64
N PRO A 65 29.25 5.14 8.41
CA PRO A 65 29.95 6.16 9.20
C PRO A 65 30.52 7.33 8.40
N ASN A 66 30.73 7.11 7.10
CA ASN A 66 31.36 8.06 6.20
C ASN A 66 30.38 8.93 5.39
N GLU A 67 29.07 8.76 5.64
CA GLU A 67 28.03 9.51 4.96
C GLU A 67 27.76 10.89 5.57
N SER A 68 27.01 11.69 4.82
CA SER A 68 26.75 13.11 5.09
C SER A 68 25.83 13.41 6.27
N HIS A 69 25.31 12.40 6.97
CA HIS A 69 24.34 12.59 8.07
C HIS A 69 24.90 13.23 9.35
N GLY A 70 26.22 13.35 9.48
CA GLY A 70 26.88 14.00 10.63
C GLY A 70 26.85 13.17 11.94
N LEU A 71 26.39 11.91 11.90
CA LEU A 71 26.30 11.03 13.08
C LEU A 71 27.54 10.15 13.28
N GLY A 72 28.43 10.10 12.26
CA GLY A 72 29.61 9.21 12.28
C GLY A 72 29.19 7.74 12.42
N ASP A 73 29.91 7.01 13.24
CA ASP A 73 29.67 5.58 13.50
C ASP A 73 28.57 5.29 14.54
N SER A 74 27.98 6.32 15.15
CA SER A 74 27.14 6.17 16.33
C SER A 74 25.90 5.31 16.09
N VAL A 75 25.28 5.39 14.89
CA VAL A 75 24.11 4.55 14.55
C VAL A 75 24.55 3.09 14.37
N LEU A 76 25.58 2.83 13.60
CA LEU A 76 26.13 1.50 13.39
C LEU A 76 26.58 0.86 14.71
N TYR A 77 27.31 1.61 15.55
CA TYR A 77 27.70 1.17 16.88
C TYR A 77 26.50 0.79 17.76
N GLY A 78 25.47 1.66 17.78
CA GLY A 78 24.24 1.40 18.52
C GLY A 78 23.51 0.13 18.08
N VAL A 79 23.45 -0.13 16.77
CA VAL A 79 22.89 -1.36 16.21
C VAL A 79 23.74 -2.58 16.61
N ILE A 80 25.06 -2.50 16.49
CA ILE A 80 25.97 -3.60 16.93
C ILE A 80 25.80 -3.90 18.41
N VAL A 81 25.64 -2.87 19.26
CA VAL A 81 25.38 -3.07 20.71
C VAL A 81 24.07 -3.83 20.93
N LYS A 82 23.02 -3.56 20.15
CA LYS A 82 21.77 -4.33 20.23
C LYS A 82 21.98 -5.79 19.83
N LEU A 83 22.64 -6.03 18.70
CA LEU A 83 22.93 -7.35 18.17
C LEU A 83 23.85 -8.18 19.07
N SER A 84 24.76 -7.54 19.81
CA SER A 84 25.74 -8.22 20.66
C SER A 84 25.13 -9.07 21.80
N ARG A 85 23.84 -8.94 22.04
CA ARG A 85 23.11 -9.75 23.03
C ARG A 85 22.86 -11.17 22.55
N ASP A 86 22.71 -11.32 21.20
CA ASP A 86 22.31 -12.55 20.54
C ASP A 86 23.46 -13.18 19.73
N VAL A 87 24.61 -12.52 19.68
CA VAL A 87 25.85 -12.96 19.02
C VAL A 87 26.83 -13.54 20.08
N ASP A 88 27.65 -14.50 19.67
CA ASP A 88 28.71 -15.03 20.54
C ASP A 88 29.68 -13.92 21.00
N LYS A 89 30.26 -14.12 22.20
CA LYS A 89 31.09 -13.10 22.85
C LYS A 89 32.32 -12.69 22.01
N GLN A 90 32.90 -13.64 21.28
CA GLN A 90 34.12 -13.37 20.51
C GLN A 90 33.79 -12.47 19.30
N THR A 91 32.75 -12.80 18.57
CA THR A 91 32.26 -11.99 17.43
C THR A 91 31.79 -10.63 17.92
N SER A 92 30.99 -10.57 19.00
CA SER A 92 30.53 -9.31 19.59
C SER A 92 31.71 -8.39 19.97
N LEU A 93 32.71 -8.92 20.63
CA LEU A 93 33.88 -8.15 21.03
C LEU A 93 34.66 -7.63 19.83
N ARG A 94 34.82 -8.43 18.78
CA ARG A 94 35.48 -8.00 17.53
C ARG A 94 34.76 -6.83 16.88
N PHE A 95 33.42 -6.88 16.75
CA PHE A 95 32.66 -5.78 16.17
C PHE A 95 32.71 -4.51 17.02
N LEU A 96 32.52 -4.63 18.33
CA LEU A 96 32.51 -3.48 19.27
C LEU A 96 33.89 -2.81 19.45
N SER A 97 34.97 -3.53 19.22
CA SER A 97 36.35 -3.01 19.39
C SER A 97 37.01 -2.58 18.07
N SER A 98 36.34 -2.76 16.95
CA SER A 98 36.90 -2.44 15.62
C SER A 98 36.64 -1.01 15.22
N ASP A 99 37.48 -0.51 14.28
CA ASP A 99 37.27 0.76 13.61
C ASP A 99 36.10 0.64 12.62
N LEU A 100 34.93 1.16 13.00
CA LEU A 100 33.72 1.13 12.19
C LEU A 100 33.77 2.07 10.98
N TYR A 101 34.65 3.08 10.96
CA TYR A 101 34.87 3.93 9.78
C TYR A 101 35.51 3.15 8.63
N SER A 102 36.09 1.98 8.88
CA SER A 102 36.58 1.07 7.84
C SER A 102 35.50 0.26 7.13
N MET A 103 34.24 0.39 7.55
CA MET A 103 33.09 -0.29 6.93
C MET A 103 32.70 0.37 5.61
N ASN A 104 32.62 -0.43 4.55
CA ASN A 104 32.02 -0.07 3.29
C ASN A 104 30.59 -0.61 3.25
N VAL A 105 29.62 0.23 2.90
CA VAL A 105 28.21 -0.12 2.86
C VAL A 105 27.76 -0.29 1.42
N TYR A 106 27.20 -1.45 1.10
CA TYR A 106 26.65 -1.80 -0.20
C TYR A 106 25.17 -2.06 -0.09
N ARG A 107 24.41 -1.66 -1.10
CA ARG A 107 22.99 -1.89 -1.23
C ARG A 107 22.70 -2.83 -2.38
N GLU A 108 21.65 -3.64 -2.22
CA GLU A 108 21.20 -4.56 -3.28
C GLU A 108 22.34 -5.44 -3.85
N TRP A 109 23.37 -5.69 -3.01
CA TRP A 109 24.50 -6.48 -3.47
C TRP A 109 24.10 -7.96 -3.58
N ASN A 110 24.03 -8.47 -4.81
CA ASN A 110 23.54 -9.82 -5.11
C ASN A 110 22.14 -10.10 -4.49
N HIS A 111 21.27 -9.09 -4.48
CA HIS A 111 19.93 -9.08 -3.89
C HIS A 111 19.88 -9.03 -2.36
N ILE A 112 20.99 -8.84 -1.68
CA ILE A 112 21.05 -8.56 -0.25
C ILE A 112 20.73 -7.08 -0.05
N ASP A 113 19.75 -6.76 0.78
CA ASP A 113 19.30 -5.39 1.00
C ASP A 113 20.42 -4.46 1.44
N ILE A 114 21.15 -4.85 2.50
CA ILE A 114 22.27 -4.06 3.04
C ILE A 114 23.42 -4.99 3.42
N LEU A 115 24.60 -4.71 2.88
CA LEU A 115 25.84 -5.42 3.19
C LEU A 115 26.90 -4.43 3.66
N LEU A 116 27.44 -4.61 4.85
CA LEU A 116 28.55 -3.84 5.39
C LEU A 116 29.79 -4.74 5.49
N VAL A 117 30.91 -4.26 4.94
CA VAL A 117 32.18 -5.02 4.90
C VAL A 117 33.35 -4.15 5.34
N SER A 118 34.08 -4.57 6.34
CA SER A 118 35.42 -4.06 6.64
C SER A 118 36.48 -5.08 6.22
N HIS A 119 37.20 -4.77 5.16
CA HIS A 119 38.33 -5.60 4.74
C HIS A 119 39.52 -5.49 5.72
N GLN A 120 39.68 -4.31 6.32
CA GLN A 120 40.72 -4.05 7.32
C GLN A 120 40.52 -4.89 8.60
N CYS A 121 39.30 -4.88 9.15
CA CYS A 121 38.97 -5.59 10.38
C CYS A 121 38.47 -7.02 10.14
N LYS A 122 38.28 -7.42 8.88
CA LYS A 122 37.68 -8.71 8.48
C LYS A 122 36.33 -8.95 9.14
N LEU A 123 35.41 -7.99 8.96
CA LEU A 123 34.05 -8.03 9.47
C LEU A 123 33.03 -7.94 8.33
N VAL A 124 31.93 -8.66 8.46
CA VAL A 124 30.78 -8.59 7.57
C VAL A 124 29.50 -8.53 8.39
N LEU A 125 28.67 -7.55 8.11
CA LEU A 125 27.31 -7.44 8.63
C LEU A 125 26.33 -7.46 7.46
N VAL A 126 25.40 -8.41 7.47
CA VAL A 126 24.37 -8.60 6.46
C VAL A 126 23.03 -8.26 7.08
N ILE A 127 22.22 -7.44 6.43
CA ILE A 127 20.86 -7.10 6.88
C ILE A 127 19.90 -7.37 5.74
N GLU A 128 18.95 -8.27 5.98
CA GLU A 128 17.74 -8.45 5.18
C GLU A 128 16.61 -7.69 5.88
N ASN A 129 15.95 -6.82 5.15
CA ASN A 129 14.99 -5.87 5.68
C ASN A 129 13.57 -6.19 5.21
N LYS A 130 12.64 -6.34 6.15
CA LYS A 130 11.21 -6.52 5.89
C LYS A 130 10.41 -5.42 6.59
N VAL A 131 9.56 -4.74 5.83
CA VAL A 131 8.77 -3.59 6.31
C VAL A 131 7.31 -3.97 6.58
N SER A 132 6.76 -4.94 5.85
CA SER A 132 5.40 -5.44 6.06
C SER A 132 5.41 -6.83 6.65
N SER A 133 4.75 -6.99 7.82
CA SER A 133 4.56 -8.30 8.47
C SER A 133 3.42 -9.13 7.85
N HIS A 134 2.74 -8.68 6.80
CA HIS A 134 1.49 -9.26 6.30
C HIS A 134 1.54 -9.82 4.88
N GLU A 135 2.66 -9.85 4.24
CA GLU A 135 2.82 -10.70 3.07
C GLU A 135 3.21 -12.11 3.53
N HIS A 136 2.21 -12.88 3.91
CA HIS A 136 2.26 -14.33 3.80
C HIS A 136 2.33 -14.68 2.31
N ASP A 137 3.47 -14.49 1.71
CA ASP A 137 3.79 -15.20 0.48
C ASP A 137 3.92 -16.68 0.85
N SER A 138 2.83 -17.39 0.61
CA SER A 138 2.67 -18.84 0.81
C SER A 138 3.56 -19.69 -0.11
N ASN A 139 4.60 -19.09 -0.67
CA ASN A 139 5.62 -19.77 -1.44
C ASN A 139 6.92 -19.81 -0.63
N ASN A 140 7.44 -21.01 -0.43
CA ASN A 140 8.71 -21.41 0.20
C ASN A 140 9.98 -20.65 -0.30
N THR A 141 9.87 -19.41 -0.75
CA THR A 141 10.96 -18.64 -1.35
C THR A 141 11.82 -17.90 -0.32
N GLU A 142 11.27 -17.47 0.84
CA GLU A 142 12.05 -16.74 1.84
C GLU A 142 13.11 -17.60 2.51
N GLU A 143 12.79 -18.85 2.89
CA GLU A 143 13.74 -19.77 3.49
C GLU A 143 14.90 -20.09 2.53
N SER A 144 14.62 -20.25 1.25
CA SER A 144 15.64 -20.44 0.22
C SER A 144 16.52 -19.20 -0.01
N GLN A 145 15.98 -18.01 0.22
CA GLN A 145 16.66 -16.71 0.01
C GLN A 145 17.73 -16.47 1.07
N LEU A 146 17.39 -16.55 2.35
CA LEU A 146 18.33 -16.36 3.48
C LEU A 146 19.48 -17.39 3.43
N VAL A 147 19.18 -18.66 3.19
CA VAL A 147 20.17 -19.71 3.01
C VAL A 147 21.11 -19.43 1.82
N THR A 148 20.55 -18.93 0.73
CA THR A 148 21.32 -18.56 -0.47
C THR A 148 22.28 -17.40 -0.19
N TYR A 149 21.83 -16.36 0.51
CA TYR A 149 22.66 -15.22 0.89
C TYR A 149 23.78 -15.64 1.82
N LYS A 150 23.47 -16.42 2.86
CA LYS A 150 24.46 -16.96 3.79
C LYS A 150 25.54 -17.75 3.05
N ARG A 151 25.17 -18.61 2.11
CA ARG A 151 26.13 -19.40 1.31
C ARG A 151 27.05 -18.50 0.48
N LYS A 152 26.52 -17.49 -0.19
CA LYS A 152 27.29 -16.53 -0.98
C LYS A 152 28.30 -15.77 -0.09
N ILE A 153 27.84 -15.24 1.02
CA ILE A 153 28.69 -14.49 1.97
C ILE A 153 29.75 -15.40 2.58
N ASN A 154 29.43 -16.63 2.97
CA ASN A 154 30.37 -17.55 3.55
C ASN A 154 31.48 -17.94 2.57
N SER A 155 31.15 -18.16 1.30
CA SER A 155 32.17 -18.46 0.27
C SER A 155 33.06 -17.26 -0.06
N GLN A 156 32.52 -16.05 -0.06
CA GLN A 156 33.29 -14.85 -0.44
C GLN A 156 34.14 -14.30 0.71
N TYR A 157 33.69 -14.46 1.95
CA TYR A 157 34.30 -13.88 3.15
C TYR A 157 34.68 -14.96 4.17
N GLU A 158 35.36 -16.06 3.75
CA GLU A 158 35.64 -17.26 4.59
C GLU A 158 36.26 -16.90 5.95
N ASN A 159 37.25 -16.01 5.97
CA ASN A 159 38.04 -15.66 7.16
C ASN A 159 37.54 -14.39 7.88
N TYR A 160 36.27 -14.00 7.68
CA TYR A 160 35.67 -12.83 8.30
C TYR A 160 34.74 -13.25 9.44
N SER A 161 34.67 -12.45 10.49
CA SER A 161 33.58 -12.54 11.45
C SER A 161 32.31 -11.96 10.82
N LYS A 162 31.21 -12.67 10.94
CA LYS A 162 29.98 -12.37 10.24
C LYS A 162 28.83 -12.26 11.22
N ILE A 163 27.92 -11.32 10.97
CA ILE A 163 26.61 -11.23 11.62
C ILE A 163 25.57 -11.15 10.52
N PHE A 164 24.57 -12.04 10.57
CA PHE A 164 23.41 -12.05 9.69
C PHE A 164 22.22 -11.54 10.47
N VAL A 165 21.53 -10.51 9.95
CA VAL A 165 20.43 -9.83 10.62
C VAL A 165 19.18 -9.89 9.77
N TYR A 166 18.10 -10.36 10.38
CA TYR A 166 16.76 -10.29 9.81
C TYR A 166 15.99 -9.20 10.54
N LEU A 167 15.78 -8.07 9.84
CA LEU A 167 15.10 -6.89 10.37
C LEU A 167 13.63 -6.92 10.00
N THR A 168 12.75 -6.97 11.00
CA THR A 168 11.30 -7.03 10.83
C THR A 168 10.59 -6.02 11.75
N PRO A 169 9.31 -5.66 11.50
CA PRO A 169 8.57 -4.74 12.36
C PRO A 169 8.57 -5.13 13.85
N ASP A 170 8.23 -6.35 14.15
CA ASP A 170 7.96 -6.88 15.50
C ASP A 170 8.97 -7.92 15.98
N GLY A 171 10.00 -8.22 15.20
CA GLY A 171 11.05 -9.15 15.57
C GLY A 171 10.69 -10.61 15.33
N GLU A 172 9.97 -10.88 14.25
CA GLU A 172 9.69 -12.25 13.81
C GLU A 172 10.98 -13.02 13.56
N ARG A 173 11.00 -14.29 14.01
CA ARG A 173 12.19 -15.13 13.88
C ARG A 173 12.26 -15.75 12.48
N PRO A 174 13.41 -15.63 11.80
CA PRO A 174 13.63 -16.33 10.55
C PRO A 174 13.72 -17.85 10.80
N THR A 175 13.53 -18.63 9.77
CA THR A 175 13.64 -20.10 9.82
C THR A 175 15.09 -20.59 9.98
N ASP A 176 16.06 -19.79 9.55
CA ASP A 176 17.50 -20.08 9.71
C ASP A 176 18.03 -19.48 11.03
N GLU A 177 18.36 -20.33 12.00
CA GLU A 177 18.81 -19.93 13.36
C GLU A 177 20.12 -19.12 13.38
N GLU A 178 20.90 -19.10 12.31
CA GLU A 178 22.10 -18.26 12.21
C GLU A 178 21.80 -16.79 11.91
N TRP A 179 20.56 -16.47 11.49
CA TRP A 179 20.11 -15.10 11.34
C TRP A 179 19.55 -14.58 12.66
N ILE A 180 20.09 -13.43 13.08
CA ILE A 180 19.68 -12.78 14.32
C ILE A 180 18.53 -11.83 14.01
N THR A 181 17.51 -11.89 14.83
CA THR A 181 16.37 -10.99 14.71
C THR A 181 16.69 -9.61 15.25
N LEU A 182 16.39 -8.58 14.49
CA LEU A 182 16.34 -7.20 14.95
C LEU A 182 14.94 -6.65 14.64
N ASN A 183 14.37 -5.88 15.56
CA ASN A 183 13.08 -5.24 15.32
C ASN A 183 13.23 -3.73 15.08
N TYR A 184 12.24 -3.14 14.40
CA TYR A 184 12.25 -1.71 14.13
C TYR A 184 12.13 -0.85 15.40
N THR A 185 11.58 -1.36 16.50
CA THR A 185 11.54 -0.65 17.80
C THR A 185 12.96 -0.46 18.33
N ASP A 186 13.84 -1.47 18.21
CA ASP A 186 15.24 -1.35 18.59
C ASP A 186 15.99 -0.35 17.69
N VAL A 187 15.72 -0.36 16.38
CA VAL A 187 16.30 0.60 15.44
C VAL A 187 15.87 2.03 15.79
N VAL A 188 14.59 2.27 16.05
CA VAL A 188 14.08 3.58 16.48
C VAL A 188 14.75 4.03 17.78
N GLY A 189 14.84 3.13 18.77
CA GLY A 189 15.51 3.44 20.03
C GLY A 189 16.98 3.85 19.86
N VAL A 190 17.71 3.21 18.95
CA VAL A 190 19.08 3.62 18.59
C VAL A 190 19.08 4.99 17.94
N LEU A 191 18.20 5.20 16.93
CA LEU A 191 18.14 6.47 16.19
C LEU A 191 17.77 7.65 17.10
N GLU A 192 16.81 7.49 18.00
CA GLU A 192 16.42 8.53 18.96
C GLU A 192 17.55 8.90 19.92
N ASN A 193 18.21 7.89 20.49
CA ASN A 193 19.34 8.12 21.40
C ASN A 193 20.50 8.82 20.70
N VAL A 194 20.85 8.40 19.49
CA VAL A 194 21.90 9.03 18.69
C VAL A 194 21.50 10.43 18.26
N TYR A 195 20.28 10.63 17.79
CA TYR A 195 19.76 11.93 17.40
C TYR A 195 19.80 12.94 18.54
N GLN A 196 19.35 12.56 19.73
CA GLN A 196 19.39 13.44 20.91
C GLN A 196 20.83 13.74 21.34
N SER A 197 21.72 12.75 21.39
CA SER A 197 23.10 12.96 21.80
C SER A 197 23.93 13.77 20.81
N ARG A 198 23.60 13.75 19.52
CA ARG A 198 24.30 14.44 18.43
C ARG A 198 23.57 15.66 17.87
N TYR A 199 22.43 16.05 18.44
CA TYR A 199 21.55 17.09 17.93
C TYR A 199 22.27 18.37 17.51
N ASN A 200 23.25 18.85 18.29
CA ASN A 200 24.01 20.04 18.00
C ASN A 200 25.08 19.90 16.90
N SER A 201 25.36 18.66 16.45
CA SER A 201 26.37 18.37 15.41
C SER A 201 25.74 17.96 14.08
N ILE A 202 24.42 17.80 14.03
CA ILE A 202 23.68 17.44 12.82
C ILE A 202 23.25 18.69 12.08
N GLY A 203 23.34 18.72 10.76
CA GLY A 203 22.79 19.79 9.92
C GLY A 203 21.25 19.86 10.02
N LYS A 204 20.66 21.00 9.66
CA LYS A 204 19.22 21.21 9.76
C LYS A 204 18.43 20.26 8.85
N ASP A 205 18.93 20.02 7.64
CA ASP A 205 18.28 19.19 6.62
C ASP A 205 18.36 17.70 7.01
N GLU A 206 19.53 17.27 7.47
CA GLU A 206 19.74 15.92 7.99
C GLU A 206 18.90 15.67 9.24
N SER A 207 18.84 16.65 10.16
CA SER A 207 18.00 16.60 11.35
C SER A 207 16.52 16.43 10.99
N LEU A 208 16.02 17.20 10.01
CA LEU A 208 14.64 17.08 9.52
C LEU A 208 14.38 15.70 8.90
N LEU A 209 15.31 15.21 8.06
CA LEU A 209 15.18 13.90 7.41
C LEU A 209 15.15 12.78 8.44
N ILE A 210 16.07 12.79 9.42
CA ILE A 210 16.15 11.77 10.47
C ILE A 210 14.88 11.77 11.33
N LYS A 211 14.41 12.97 11.75
CA LYS A 211 13.17 13.11 12.51
C LYS A 211 11.96 12.57 11.73
N ASN A 212 11.84 12.93 10.45
CA ASN A 212 10.77 12.42 9.59
C ASN A 212 10.83 10.90 9.46
N TYR A 213 12.03 10.31 9.37
CA TYR A 213 12.20 8.88 9.28
C TYR A 213 11.78 8.15 10.56
N ILE A 214 12.23 8.63 11.72
CA ILE A 214 11.80 8.10 13.02
C ILE A 214 10.26 8.11 13.12
N ASN A 215 9.63 9.22 12.77
CA ASN A 215 8.18 9.35 12.77
C ASN A 215 7.51 8.40 11.78
N THR A 216 8.11 8.21 10.60
CA THR A 216 7.61 7.26 9.59
C THR A 216 7.61 5.83 10.10
N ILE A 217 8.72 5.39 10.72
CA ILE A 217 8.80 4.05 11.31
C ILE A 217 7.74 3.89 12.41
N LYS A 218 7.64 4.84 13.32
CA LYS A 218 6.66 4.80 14.43
C LYS A 218 5.22 4.73 13.95
N LYS A 219 4.89 5.49 12.90
CA LYS A 219 3.52 5.59 12.37
C LYS A 219 3.12 4.40 11.50
N ASN A 220 4.06 3.88 10.67
CA ASN A 220 3.73 2.98 9.57
C ASN A 220 4.29 1.57 9.71
N ILE A 221 5.31 1.35 10.54
CA ILE A 221 6.01 0.07 10.66
C ILE A 221 5.81 -0.54 12.05
N ILE A 222 6.06 0.23 13.11
CA ILE A 222 5.82 -0.23 14.48
C ILE A 222 4.49 0.33 14.99
N MET A 223 3.74 -0.50 15.70
CA MET A 223 2.53 -0.02 16.33
C MET A 223 2.89 0.96 17.47
N ASP A 224 2.57 2.24 17.31
CA ASP A 224 2.77 3.24 18.36
C ASP A 224 1.83 2.95 19.54
N GLN A 225 2.36 2.38 20.63
CA GLN A 225 1.56 1.99 21.78
C GLN A 225 0.85 3.20 22.43
N GLU A 226 1.43 4.39 22.35
CA GLU A 226 0.78 5.61 22.85
C GLU A 226 -0.45 5.94 22.01
N LEU A 227 -0.35 5.85 20.68
CA LEU A 227 -1.48 6.02 19.76
C LEU A 227 -2.56 4.99 20.03
N VAL A 228 -2.20 3.71 20.17
CA VAL A 228 -3.15 2.62 20.47
C VAL A 228 -3.87 2.88 21.78
N ASN A 229 -3.14 3.25 22.83
CA ASN A 229 -3.70 3.54 24.14
C ASN A 229 -4.65 4.75 24.09
N LEU A 230 -4.28 5.80 23.36
CA LEU A 230 -5.10 6.98 23.17
C LEU A 230 -6.37 6.65 22.38
N CYS A 231 -6.27 5.94 21.25
CA CYS A 231 -7.42 5.49 20.47
C CYS A 231 -8.37 4.63 21.30
N ASN A 232 -7.84 3.69 22.08
CA ASN A 232 -8.64 2.86 22.97
C ASN A 232 -9.33 3.69 24.07
N SER A 233 -8.64 4.68 24.62
CA SER A 233 -9.22 5.60 25.62
C SER A 233 -10.41 6.39 25.05
N ILE A 234 -10.22 6.98 23.86
CA ILE A 234 -11.29 7.73 23.15
C ILE A 234 -12.44 6.80 22.81
N TYR A 235 -12.15 5.61 22.25
CA TYR A 235 -13.16 4.63 21.90
C TYR A 235 -13.98 4.18 23.12
N ASN A 236 -13.33 3.81 24.22
CA ASN A 236 -14.02 3.36 25.42
C ASN A 236 -14.90 4.46 26.04
N LYS A 237 -14.45 5.72 26.00
CA LYS A 237 -15.21 6.89 26.50
C LYS A 237 -16.45 7.17 25.66
N HIS A 238 -16.36 6.99 24.34
CA HIS A 238 -17.40 7.35 23.37
C HIS A 238 -17.92 6.16 22.56
N ARG A 239 -17.78 4.95 23.09
CA ARG A 239 -18.02 3.70 22.37
C ARG A 239 -19.34 3.72 21.59
N ARG A 240 -20.46 4.03 22.25
CA ARG A 240 -21.78 3.99 21.59
C ARG A 240 -21.89 4.97 20.42
N ALA A 241 -21.35 6.17 20.56
CA ALA A 241 -21.34 7.17 19.49
C ALA A 241 -20.50 6.72 18.29
N LEU A 242 -19.30 6.19 18.55
CA LEU A 242 -18.41 5.71 17.53
C LEU A 242 -18.95 4.47 16.82
N ASP A 243 -19.52 3.53 17.57
CA ASP A 243 -20.20 2.35 16.97
C ASP A 243 -21.34 2.80 16.04
N LEU A 244 -22.19 3.75 16.48
CA LEU A 244 -23.27 4.30 15.65
C LEU A 244 -22.73 4.98 14.37
N ILE A 245 -21.64 5.73 14.45
CA ILE A 245 -21.00 6.34 13.28
C ILE A 245 -20.49 5.25 12.33
N PHE A 246 -19.82 4.23 12.86
CA PHE A 246 -19.31 3.11 12.04
C PHE A 246 -20.43 2.28 11.41
N GLU A 247 -21.50 1.99 12.17
CA GLU A 247 -22.66 1.22 11.70
C GLU A 247 -23.44 1.94 10.59
N ASN A 248 -23.55 3.27 10.67
CA ASN A 248 -24.35 4.08 9.76
C ASN A 248 -23.52 4.80 8.68
N ARG A 249 -22.19 4.63 8.67
CA ARG A 249 -21.38 5.19 7.60
C ARG A 249 -21.67 4.45 6.29
N GLU A 250 -21.90 5.22 5.25
CA GLU A 250 -21.90 4.66 3.91
C GLU A 250 -20.46 4.26 3.54
N ASP A 251 -20.25 3.04 3.07
CA ASP A 251 -18.91 2.63 2.66
C ASP A 251 -18.45 3.41 1.42
N VAL A 252 -17.15 3.68 1.36
CA VAL A 252 -16.52 4.53 0.35
C VAL A 252 -16.80 4.04 -1.07
N ILE A 253 -16.80 2.71 -1.27
CA ILE A 253 -17.09 2.08 -2.55
C ILE A 253 -18.56 2.30 -2.93
N SER A 254 -19.49 2.18 -1.98
CA SER A 254 -20.91 2.46 -2.22
C SER A 254 -21.15 3.91 -2.62
N GLN A 255 -20.53 4.88 -1.94
CA GLN A 255 -20.63 6.30 -2.31
C GLN A 255 -20.11 6.55 -3.74
N ALA A 256 -18.90 6.08 -4.05
CA ALA A 256 -18.32 6.24 -5.38
C ALA A 256 -19.16 5.54 -6.47
N SER A 257 -19.72 4.35 -6.15
CA SER A 257 -20.63 3.62 -7.04
C SER A 257 -21.93 4.39 -7.30
N ASN A 258 -22.53 4.98 -6.28
CA ASN A 258 -23.75 5.78 -6.38
C ASN A 258 -23.50 7.05 -7.18
N ASN A 259 -22.37 7.74 -6.98
CA ASN A 259 -21.95 8.89 -7.77
C ASN A 259 -21.77 8.50 -9.24
N CYS A 260 -21.07 7.42 -9.52
CA CYS A 260 -20.86 6.90 -10.86
C CYS A 260 -22.21 6.58 -11.58
N LYS A 261 -23.12 5.85 -10.90
CA LYS A 261 -24.46 5.56 -11.42
C LYS A 261 -25.28 6.83 -11.67
N SER A 262 -25.17 7.82 -10.79
CA SER A 262 -25.85 9.11 -10.94
C SER A 262 -25.37 9.88 -12.17
N ILE A 263 -24.06 9.86 -12.44
CA ILE A 263 -23.48 10.49 -13.65
C ILE A 263 -23.96 9.76 -14.91
N LEU A 264 -23.84 8.42 -14.94
CA LEU A 264 -24.26 7.60 -16.06
C LEU A 264 -25.75 7.78 -16.40
N SER A 265 -26.62 7.78 -15.39
CA SER A 265 -28.08 7.92 -15.57
C SER A 265 -28.51 9.29 -16.12
N ARG A 266 -27.68 10.32 -15.92
CA ARG A 266 -27.95 11.68 -16.42
C ARG A 266 -27.32 11.95 -17.78
N THR A 267 -26.46 11.07 -18.28
CA THR A 267 -25.74 11.27 -19.53
C THR A 267 -26.53 10.71 -20.70
N PRO A 268 -26.96 11.54 -21.68
CA PRO A 268 -27.67 11.08 -22.88
C PRO A 268 -26.83 10.04 -23.64
N GLY A 269 -27.51 9.05 -24.24
CA GLY A 269 -26.86 8.00 -25.03
C GLY A 269 -26.18 6.90 -24.21
N VAL A 270 -26.24 6.97 -22.88
CA VAL A 270 -25.77 5.94 -21.97
C VAL A 270 -26.92 5.07 -21.47
N ILE A 271 -26.71 3.77 -21.43
CA ILE A 271 -27.66 2.76 -20.97
C ILE A 271 -27.01 2.04 -19.78
N LEU A 272 -27.44 2.41 -18.57
CA LEU A 272 -26.96 1.78 -17.34
C LEU A 272 -27.52 0.35 -17.19
N ASP A 273 -26.68 -0.60 -16.82
CA ASP A 273 -27.12 -1.96 -16.46
C ASP A 273 -27.55 -2.00 -14.99
N GLU A 274 -28.85 -1.86 -14.77
CA GLU A 274 -29.43 -1.90 -13.42
C GLU A 274 -29.52 -3.33 -12.83
N SER A 275 -29.27 -4.37 -13.62
CA SER A 275 -29.29 -5.76 -13.17
C SER A 275 -28.12 -6.12 -12.26
N SER A 276 -27.00 -5.37 -12.38
CA SER A 276 -25.80 -5.58 -11.58
C SER A 276 -26.01 -5.11 -10.13
N LYS A 277 -26.00 -6.06 -9.18
CA LYS A 277 -26.06 -5.80 -7.74
C LYS A 277 -24.66 -5.48 -7.14
N SER A 278 -23.63 -5.47 -7.96
CA SER A 278 -22.27 -5.21 -7.51
C SER A 278 -22.10 -3.74 -7.10
N LYS A 279 -21.43 -3.51 -5.97
CA LYS A 279 -20.98 -2.19 -5.55
C LYS A 279 -19.64 -1.81 -6.21
N VAL A 280 -18.86 -2.83 -6.57
CA VAL A 280 -17.51 -2.69 -7.15
C VAL A 280 -17.58 -2.44 -8.64
N TYR A 281 -18.55 -3.04 -9.34
CA TYR A 281 -18.66 -2.99 -10.80
C TYR A 281 -19.94 -2.28 -11.22
N VAL A 282 -19.78 -1.14 -11.93
CA VAL A 282 -20.88 -0.40 -12.54
C VAL A 282 -20.78 -0.58 -14.04
N LYS A 283 -21.71 -1.38 -14.61
CA LYS A 283 -21.74 -1.71 -16.02
C LYS A 283 -22.68 -0.79 -16.77
N PHE A 284 -22.30 -0.43 -17.99
CA PHE A 284 -23.13 0.37 -18.88
C PHE A 284 -22.80 0.09 -20.34
N ARG A 285 -23.70 0.50 -21.21
CA ARG A 285 -23.51 0.51 -22.66
C ARG A 285 -23.84 1.89 -23.20
N THR A 286 -23.54 2.10 -24.47
CA THR A 286 -23.82 3.33 -25.20
C THR A 286 -24.58 2.98 -26.48
N GLU A 287 -25.23 3.96 -27.05
CA GLU A 287 -25.91 3.77 -28.37
C GLU A 287 -24.92 3.35 -29.45
N GLY A 288 -23.73 3.97 -29.51
CA GLY A 288 -22.69 3.61 -30.47
C GLY A 288 -22.10 2.22 -30.29
N LEU A 289 -21.99 1.76 -29.04
CA LEU A 289 -21.58 0.40 -28.77
C LEU A 289 -22.64 -0.61 -29.18
N ASN A 290 -23.92 -0.35 -28.87
CA ASN A 290 -25.02 -1.21 -29.28
C ASN A 290 -25.19 -1.24 -30.80
N ASP A 291 -25.00 -0.12 -31.50
CA ASP A 291 -25.06 -0.04 -32.94
C ASP A 291 -23.97 -0.88 -33.61
N ALA A 292 -22.73 -0.83 -33.08
CA ALA A 292 -21.63 -1.63 -33.59
C ALA A 292 -21.85 -3.14 -33.42
N PHE A 293 -22.67 -3.55 -32.45
CA PHE A 293 -22.95 -4.94 -32.12
C PHE A 293 -24.40 -5.36 -32.32
N VAL A 294 -25.08 -4.73 -33.27
CA VAL A 294 -26.46 -5.08 -33.61
C VAL A 294 -26.58 -6.58 -33.94
N GLY A 295 -27.56 -7.23 -33.33
CA GLY A 295 -27.83 -8.66 -33.48
C GLY A 295 -26.96 -9.58 -32.60
N ILE A 296 -26.04 -9.02 -31.83
CA ILE A 296 -25.20 -9.77 -30.86
C ILE A 296 -25.78 -9.55 -29.47
N ASP A 297 -25.80 -10.61 -28.66
CA ASP A 297 -26.28 -10.53 -27.28
C ASP A 297 -25.42 -9.56 -26.47
N ALA A 298 -26.09 -8.71 -25.72
CA ALA A 298 -25.49 -7.66 -24.89
C ALA A 298 -24.60 -8.19 -23.75
N GLN A 299 -24.65 -9.49 -23.45
CA GLN A 299 -23.76 -10.12 -22.47
C GLN A 299 -22.29 -10.14 -22.92
N TYR A 300 -22.00 -10.10 -24.22
CA TYR A 300 -20.65 -10.24 -24.77
C TYR A 300 -19.82 -8.95 -24.72
N TYR A 301 -20.47 -7.79 -24.52
CA TYR A 301 -19.78 -6.49 -24.61
C TYR A 301 -20.43 -5.44 -23.71
N TYR A 302 -19.62 -4.67 -22.98
CA TYR A 302 -20.06 -3.53 -22.17
C TYR A 302 -18.87 -2.66 -21.78
N TYR A 303 -19.16 -1.45 -21.34
CA TYR A 303 -18.23 -0.65 -20.56
C TYR A 303 -18.46 -0.93 -19.07
N GLN A 304 -17.39 -0.80 -18.27
CA GLN A 304 -17.45 -1.02 -16.84
C GLN A 304 -16.57 -0.04 -16.11
N PHE A 305 -17.10 0.57 -15.05
CA PHE A 305 -16.29 1.14 -14.01
C PHE A 305 -16.03 0.07 -12.94
N GLU A 306 -14.75 -0.18 -12.64
CA GLU A 306 -14.31 -0.96 -11.48
C GLU A 306 -13.87 0.02 -10.39
N ILE A 307 -14.51 -0.04 -9.22
CA ILE A 307 -14.31 0.87 -8.10
C ILE A 307 -13.62 0.08 -6.98
N ARG A 308 -12.45 0.53 -6.58
CA ARG A 308 -11.68 0.01 -5.47
C ARG A 308 -11.51 1.10 -4.42
N GLU A 309 -10.96 0.77 -3.24
CA GLU A 309 -10.81 1.75 -2.15
C GLU A 309 -9.85 2.90 -2.51
N ASP A 310 -8.88 2.64 -3.37
CA ASP A 310 -7.79 3.54 -3.73
C ASP A 310 -7.84 4.06 -5.17
N HIS A 311 -8.72 3.50 -6.03
CA HIS A 311 -8.78 3.87 -7.44
C HIS A 311 -10.09 3.51 -8.13
N ILE A 312 -10.33 4.15 -9.29
CA ILE A 312 -11.35 3.75 -10.24
C ILE A 312 -10.70 3.47 -11.59
N THR A 313 -11.10 2.37 -12.20
CA THR A 313 -10.73 2.04 -13.58
C THR A 313 -11.98 1.98 -14.46
N VAL A 314 -11.95 2.64 -15.61
CA VAL A 314 -12.96 2.44 -16.66
C VAL A 314 -12.38 1.53 -17.74
N MET A 315 -13.19 0.63 -18.27
CA MET A 315 -12.73 -0.35 -19.25
C MET A 315 -13.81 -0.72 -20.26
N LEU A 316 -13.37 -1.07 -21.47
CA LEU A 316 -14.18 -1.76 -22.46
C LEU A 316 -13.97 -3.26 -22.26
N GLU A 317 -15.02 -3.96 -21.83
CA GLU A 317 -14.99 -5.38 -21.54
C GLU A 317 -15.66 -6.20 -22.62
N TYR A 318 -15.03 -7.30 -22.98
CA TYR A 318 -15.62 -8.39 -23.74
C TYR A 318 -15.71 -9.63 -22.85
N HIS A 319 -16.81 -10.38 -23.01
CA HIS A 319 -17.08 -11.57 -22.22
C HIS A 319 -17.49 -12.74 -23.12
N LYS A 320 -17.16 -13.96 -22.73
CA LYS A 320 -17.70 -15.19 -23.31
C LYS A 320 -17.79 -16.27 -22.25
N ASN A 321 -18.61 -17.30 -22.47
CA ASN A 321 -18.62 -18.47 -21.59
C ASN A 321 -17.33 -19.29 -21.75
N LYS A 322 -16.91 -19.99 -20.70
CA LYS A 322 -15.58 -20.66 -20.63
C LYS A 322 -15.32 -21.65 -21.76
N GLU A 323 -16.33 -22.36 -22.21
CA GLU A 323 -16.25 -23.41 -23.24
C GLU A 323 -16.78 -22.94 -24.60
N GLU A 324 -17.13 -21.64 -24.70
CA GLU A 324 -17.73 -21.08 -25.88
C GLU A 324 -16.66 -20.63 -26.88
N GLU A 325 -16.78 -21.12 -28.14
CA GLU A 325 -16.06 -20.54 -29.26
C GLU A 325 -16.93 -19.41 -29.85
N LEU A 326 -16.39 -18.19 -29.86
CA LEU A 326 -17.08 -17.05 -30.45
C LEU A 326 -17.15 -17.22 -31.97
N ASP A 327 -18.31 -16.86 -32.56
CA ASP A 327 -18.51 -16.73 -34.00
C ASP A 327 -17.45 -15.74 -34.55
N GLU A 328 -16.97 -16.04 -35.78
CA GLU A 328 -15.98 -15.20 -36.46
C GLU A 328 -16.49 -13.76 -36.67
N ASP A 329 -17.79 -13.56 -36.89
CA ASP A 329 -18.40 -12.23 -37.01
C ASP A 329 -18.30 -11.45 -35.70
N ILE A 330 -18.64 -12.07 -34.56
CA ILE A 330 -18.51 -11.47 -33.23
C ILE A 330 -17.06 -11.06 -32.95
N LEU A 331 -16.13 -11.97 -33.18
CA LEU A 331 -14.71 -11.70 -32.96
C LEU A 331 -14.19 -10.59 -33.87
N SER A 332 -14.59 -10.57 -35.13
CA SER A 332 -14.22 -9.54 -36.11
C SER A 332 -14.69 -8.16 -35.65
N ARG A 333 -15.96 -8.03 -35.22
CA ARG A 333 -16.52 -6.78 -34.72
C ARG A 333 -15.82 -6.30 -33.43
N MET A 334 -15.51 -7.22 -32.51
CA MET A 334 -14.73 -6.90 -31.30
C MET A 334 -13.33 -6.37 -31.66
N LEU A 335 -12.66 -6.99 -32.61
CA LEU A 335 -11.33 -6.58 -33.08
C LEU A 335 -11.37 -5.21 -33.77
N GLU A 336 -12.39 -4.92 -34.57
CA GLU A 336 -12.54 -3.64 -35.26
C GLU A 336 -12.91 -2.53 -34.26
N PHE A 337 -13.85 -2.77 -33.39
CA PHE A 337 -14.34 -1.77 -32.44
C PHE A 337 -13.27 -1.31 -31.44
N LYS A 338 -12.46 -2.22 -30.92
CA LYS A 338 -11.39 -1.84 -29.97
C LYS A 338 -10.37 -0.87 -30.57
N LYS A 339 -10.19 -0.85 -31.89
CA LYS A 339 -9.25 0.07 -32.58
C LYS A 339 -9.64 1.53 -32.43
N LYS A 340 -10.91 1.84 -32.11
CA LYS A 340 -11.38 3.20 -31.83
C LYS A 340 -10.71 3.79 -30.56
N PHE A 341 -10.18 2.95 -29.68
CA PHE A 341 -9.57 3.37 -28.43
C PHE A 341 -8.05 3.35 -28.49
N PRO A 342 -7.35 4.38 -27.98
CA PRO A 342 -5.89 4.40 -27.94
C PRO A 342 -5.37 3.37 -26.92
N LYS A 343 -4.17 2.81 -27.18
CA LYS A 343 -3.54 1.84 -26.28
C LYS A 343 -4.43 0.62 -26.00
N ASN A 344 -5.25 0.20 -26.97
CA ASN A 344 -6.03 -1.03 -26.85
C ASN A 344 -5.10 -2.24 -26.76
N ARG A 345 -5.57 -3.30 -26.08
CA ARG A 345 -4.81 -4.53 -25.86
C ARG A 345 -5.04 -5.53 -27.00
N ASP A 346 -4.05 -6.37 -27.25
CA ASP A 346 -4.23 -7.51 -28.17
C ASP A 346 -5.04 -8.61 -27.51
N PHE A 347 -5.88 -9.30 -28.29
CA PHE A 347 -6.65 -10.42 -27.79
C PHE A 347 -5.73 -11.52 -27.25
N PRO A 348 -6.06 -12.12 -26.10
CA PRO A 348 -5.31 -13.25 -25.55
C PRO A 348 -5.39 -14.46 -26.50
N LYS A 349 -4.30 -15.20 -26.63
CA LYS A 349 -4.16 -16.29 -27.60
C LYS A 349 -5.02 -17.53 -27.30
N LYS A 350 -5.46 -17.74 -26.03
CA LYS A 350 -6.27 -18.90 -25.57
C LYS A 350 -7.08 -18.57 -24.31
N ASP A 351 -8.20 -19.26 -24.16
CA ASP A 351 -8.97 -19.50 -22.91
C ASP A 351 -9.31 -18.28 -22.05
N TRP A 352 -9.73 -17.18 -22.65
CA TRP A 352 -10.24 -16.06 -21.92
C TRP A 352 -11.77 -16.17 -21.69
N VAL A 353 -12.23 -15.69 -20.54
CA VAL A 353 -13.64 -15.51 -20.21
C VAL A 353 -13.97 -14.01 -20.17
N TRP A 354 -13.02 -13.21 -19.70
CA TRP A 354 -13.09 -11.76 -19.63
C TRP A 354 -11.88 -11.16 -20.34
N PHE A 355 -12.11 -10.09 -21.10
CA PHE A 355 -11.05 -9.40 -21.79
C PHE A 355 -11.26 -7.89 -21.78
N SER A 356 -10.45 -7.16 -21.02
CA SER A 356 -10.43 -5.71 -21.02
C SER A 356 -9.68 -5.19 -22.25
N ALA A 357 -10.41 -4.83 -23.30
CA ALA A 357 -9.84 -4.39 -24.55
C ALA A 357 -9.17 -3.00 -24.45
N TRP A 358 -9.67 -2.15 -23.58
CA TRP A 358 -9.15 -0.81 -23.27
C TRP A 358 -9.40 -0.47 -21.81
N THR A 359 -8.48 0.28 -21.18
CA THR A 359 -8.59 0.71 -19.80
C THR A 359 -8.00 2.10 -19.57
N GLU A 360 -8.62 2.88 -18.69
CA GLU A 360 -8.08 4.14 -18.12
C GLU A 360 -8.34 4.14 -16.62
N ARG A 361 -7.46 4.78 -15.83
CA ARG A 361 -7.50 4.74 -14.36
C ARG A 361 -7.24 6.10 -13.74
N THR A 362 -7.86 6.35 -12.58
CA THR A 362 -7.50 7.44 -11.65
C THR A 362 -7.37 6.89 -10.24
N ASP A 363 -6.45 7.45 -9.46
CA ASP A 363 -6.28 7.10 -8.03
C ASP A 363 -7.19 7.94 -7.11
N ASN A 364 -8.06 8.78 -7.67
CA ASN A 364 -9.07 9.53 -6.92
C ASN A 364 -10.48 8.99 -7.19
N ILE A 365 -11.02 8.22 -6.25
CA ILE A 365 -12.30 7.52 -6.38
C ILE A 365 -13.52 8.45 -6.35
N PHE A 366 -13.37 9.70 -5.91
CA PHE A 366 -14.43 10.72 -5.89
C PHE A 366 -14.27 11.77 -7.00
N ASN A 367 -13.43 11.52 -7.99
CA ASN A 367 -13.23 12.46 -9.10
C ASN A 367 -14.38 12.37 -10.11
N GLU A 368 -15.50 13.01 -9.81
CA GLU A 368 -16.66 13.08 -10.70
C GLU A 368 -16.33 13.72 -12.06
N GLY A 369 -15.45 14.71 -12.08
CA GLY A 369 -14.98 15.34 -13.32
C GLY A 369 -14.25 14.34 -14.21
N TRP A 370 -13.37 13.52 -13.66
CA TRP A 370 -12.70 12.47 -14.43
C TRP A 370 -13.69 11.41 -14.93
N MET A 371 -14.68 11.02 -14.13
CA MET A 371 -15.71 10.07 -14.56
C MET A 371 -16.48 10.62 -15.75
N GLN A 372 -16.93 11.89 -15.69
CA GLN A 372 -17.62 12.55 -16.78
C GLN A 372 -16.74 12.66 -18.04
N ASP A 373 -15.49 13.10 -17.89
CA ASP A 373 -14.53 13.20 -19.00
C ASP A 373 -14.32 11.84 -19.70
N MET A 374 -14.29 10.74 -18.93
CA MET A 374 -14.17 9.40 -19.50
C MET A 374 -15.42 8.97 -20.24
N ILE A 375 -16.60 9.27 -19.73
CA ILE A 375 -17.87 8.99 -20.40
C ILE A 375 -17.95 9.79 -21.70
N ASP A 376 -17.66 11.09 -21.69
CA ASP A 376 -17.66 11.95 -22.87
C ASP A 376 -16.65 11.46 -23.93
N LYS A 377 -15.47 11.03 -23.49
CA LYS A 377 -14.45 10.41 -24.34
C LYS A 377 -14.96 9.12 -24.99
N ILE A 378 -15.69 8.29 -24.26
CA ILE A 378 -16.29 7.06 -24.78
C ILE A 378 -17.34 7.40 -25.83
N LEU A 379 -18.30 8.28 -25.52
CA LEU A 379 -19.38 8.69 -26.44
C LEU A 379 -18.86 9.28 -27.77
N LYS A 380 -17.76 10.04 -27.66
CA LYS A 380 -17.08 10.59 -28.84
C LYS A 380 -16.38 9.50 -29.65
N LYS A 381 -15.71 8.56 -28.99
CA LYS A 381 -14.92 7.52 -29.66
C LYS A 381 -15.76 6.43 -30.29
N ASP A 382 -16.87 6.05 -29.68
CA ASP A 382 -17.72 4.98 -30.17
C ASP A 382 -18.75 5.44 -31.20
N GLY A 383 -18.95 6.77 -31.36
CA GLY A 383 -19.85 7.37 -32.30
C GLY A 383 -21.23 7.70 -31.74
N SER A 384 -21.44 7.54 -30.43
CA SER A 384 -22.73 7.84 -29.79
C SER A 384 -23.11 9.30 -29.89
N GLU A 385 -22.15 10.25 -29.87
CA GLU A 385 -22.43 11.69 -30.00
C GLU A 385 -23.20 12.02 -31.29
N SER A 386 -22.83 11.40 -32.42
CA SER A 386 -23.52 11.62 -33.69
C SER A 386 -24.93 11.02 -33.70
N LEU A 387 -25.12 9.85 -33.10
CA LEU A 387 -26.42 9.20 -32.98
C LEU A 387 -27.39 9.95 -32.07
N ILE A 388 -26.89 10.67 -31.08
CA ILE A 388 -27.66 11.50 -30.14
C ILE A 388 -28.10 12.81 -30.86
N ALA A 389 -27.21 13.40 -31.69
CA ALA A 389 -27.47 14.65 -32.38
C ALA A 389 -28.53 14.50 -33.49
N ASP A 390 -28.71 13.31 -34.02
CA ASP A 390 -29.68 12.99 -35.10
C ASP A 390 -31.09 12.66 -34.58
N LYS A 391 -31.29 12.59 -33.23
CA LYS A 391 -32.61 12.38 -32.58
C LYS A 391 -33.19 13.68 -32.04
#